data_cd3ab5adf3ca923deb1385b729a29eb7
#
_entry.id   cd3ab5adf3ca923deb1385b729a29eb7
#
_cell.length_a   1.000
_cell.length_b   1.000
_cell.length_c   1.000
_cell.angle_alpha   90.00
_cell.angle_beta   90.00
_cell.angle_gamma   90.00
#
_symmetry.space_group_name_H-M   'P 1'
#
loop_
_entity.id
_entity.type
_entity.pdbx_description
1 polymer ?
#
loop_
_entity_poly.entity_id
_entity_poly.type
_entity_poly.pdbx_seq_one_letter_code
_entity_poly.pdbx_strand_id
1 'polypeptide(L)'
;MAKYSVNNHSVENIISWINSGEIAIPEMQRPFVWEASKVRDLMDSLYKGYPVGYIIIWKNPDVKLKDGTFSNGKKIVIDGQQRITALTAAITGQEVVNQEYKKIPIKISFNPFDEKFEVCNPALEKDSKYINDISEVFKPDFNCFNFAIQYGNQNDSNPSDINNTLVKLKGILGNSIGVIELNQELDIETVTDIFMVLLT
;
A
#
# COMPACT_ATOMS: atom_id res chain seq x y z
N MET A 1 -0.37 -27.71 -17.76
CA MET A 1 0.21 -26.37 -17.51
C MET A 1 0.22 -26.06 -16.04
N ALA A 2 1.12 -25.19 -15.55
CA ALA A 2 1.09 -24.74 -14.15
C ALA A 2 -0.19 -23.92 -13.91
N LYS A 3 -0.84 -24.15 -12.76
CA LYS A 3 -2.08 -23.41 -12.40
C LYS A 3 -1.82 -21.98 -11.96
N TYR A 4 -0.57 -21.65 -11.59
CA TYR A 4 -0.16 -20.32 -11.13
C TYR A 4 1.34 -20.10 -11.35
N SER A 5 1.75 -18.85 -11.29
CA SER A 5 3.15 -18.44 -11.17
C SER A 5 3.34 -17.54 -9.93
N VAL A 6 4.56 -17.49 -9.40
CA VAL A 6 4.92 -16.61 -8.29
C VAL A 6 6.04 -15.69 -8.75
N ASN A 7 5.81 -14.40 -8.69
CA ASN A 7 6.76 -13.37 -9.10
C ASN A 7 6.87 -12.30 -8.00
N ASN A 8 8.02 -11.65 -7.92
CA ASN A 8 8.21 -10.50 -7.04
C ASN A 8 8.04 -9.20 -7.81
N HIS A 9 7.28 -8.29 -7.25
CA HIS A 9 7.09 -6.95 -7.80
C HIS A 9 7.34 -5.89 -6.74
N SER A 10 7.90 -4.75 -7.14
CA SER A 10 8.09 -3.65 -6.21
C SER A 10 6.76 -3.04 -5.77
N VAL A 11 6.73 -2.44 -4.58
CA VAL A 11 5.58 -1.65 -4.11
C VAL A 11 5.18 -0.60 -5.15
N GLU A 12 6.15 0.07 -5.76
CA GLU A 12 5.93 1.07 -6.81
C GLU A 12 5.19 0.48 -8.01
N ASN A 13 5.60 -0.71 -8.48
CA ASN A 13 4.92 -1.38 -9.60
C ASN A 13 3.46 -1.70 -9.27
N ILE A 14 3.20 -2.20 -8.06
CA ILE A 14 1.84 -2.53 -7.63
C ILE A 14 0.96 -1.26 -7.59
N ILE A 15 1.48 -0.17 -7.04
CA ILE A 15 0.77 1.12 -7.00
C ILE A 15 0.54 1.64 -8.43
N SER A 16 1.53 1.51 -9.31
CA SER A 16 1.40 1.91 -10.73
C SER A 16 0.28 1.15 -11.43
N TRP A 17 0.18 -0.18 -11.24
CA TRP A 17 -0.90 -1.00 -11.81
C TRP A 17 -2.29 -0.59 -11.33
N ILE A 18 -2.40 -0.15 -10.08
CA ILE A 18 -3.67 0.35 -9.52
C ILE A 18 -4.03 1.68 -10.17
N ASN A 19 -3.08 2.61 -10.22
CA ASN A 19 -3.30 3.95 -10.77
C ASN A 19 -3.60 3.92 -12.27
N SER A 20 -2.99 2.97 -13.02
CA SER A 20 -3.28 2.76 -14.44
C SER A 20 -4.59 1.98 -14.69
N GLY A 21 -5.20 1.42 -13.64
CA GLY A 21 -6.36 0.54 -13.76
C GLY A 21 -6.06 -0.83 -14.37
N GLU A 22 -4.79 -1.24 -14.45
CA GLU A 22 -4.39 -2.60 -14.86
C GLU A 22 -4.81 -3.65 -13.84
N ILE A 23 -4.75 -3.30 -12.55
CA ILE A 23 -5.36 -4.10 -11.48
C ILE A 23 -6.74 -3.53 -11.15
N ALA A 24 -7.75 -4.39 -11.22
CA ALA A 24 -9.08 -4.11 -10.73
C ALA A 24 -9.27 -4.73 -9.34
N ILE A 25 -9.67 -3.89 -8.40
CA ILE A 25 -10.21 -4.35 -7.12
C ILE A 25 -11.71 -4.54 -7.36
N PRO A 26 -12.25 -5.79 -7.30
CA PRO A 26 -13.68 -6.00 -7.51
C PRO A 26 -14.48 -5.21 -6.48
N GLU A 27 -15.46 -4.42 -6.91
CA GLU A 27 -16.34 -3.68 -5.99
C GLU A 27 -17.17 -4.59 -5.07
N MET A 28 -17.28 -5.89 -5.40
CA MET A 28 -17.89 -6.89 -4.52
C MET A 28 -17.03 -7.24 -3.30
N GLN A 29 -15.78 -6.83 -3.27
CA GLN A 29 -14.95 -7.08 -2.11
C GLN A 29 -15.31 -6.11 -0.98
N ARG A 30 -15.00 -6.54 0.23
CA ARG A 30 -15.35 -5.83 1.47
C ARG A 30 -14.84 -4.40 1.45
N PRO A 31 -15.58 -3.44 2.04
CA PRO A 31 -15.04 -2.13 2.31
C PRO A 31 -13.73 -2.24 3.09
N PHE A 32 -12.96 -1.17 3.13
CA PHE A 32 -11.71 -1.16 3.89
C PHE A 32 -12.03 -1.34 5.38
N VAL A 33 -11.51 -2.43 5.95
CA VAL A 33 -11.80 -2.84 7.34
C VAL A 33 -10.58 -2.75 8.25
N TRP A 34 -9.38 -2.50 7.70
CA TRP A 34 -8.19 -2.34 8.51
C TRP A 34 -8.25 -1.02 9.27
N GLU A 35 -7.91 -1.08 10.55
CA GLU A 35 -7.66 0.09 11.35
C GLU A 35 -6.36 0.77 10.93
N ALA A 36 -6.24 2.07 11.16
CA ALA A 36 -5.05 2.83 10.84
C ALA A 36 -3.77 2.29 11.53
N SER A 37 -3.91 1.68 12.71
CA SER A 37 -2.83 0.97 13.40
C SER A 37 -2.24 -0.17 12.56
N LYS A 38 -3.08 -0.93 11.85
CA LYS A 38 -2.63 -2.01 10.98
C LYS A 38 -1.93 -1.49 9.72
N VAL A 39 -2.35 -0.33 9.22
CA VAL A 39 -1.66 0.36 8.12
C VAL A 39 -0.28 0.85 8.57
N ARG A 40 -0.20 1.44 9.77
CA ARG A 40 1.07 1.83 10.40
C ARG A 40 2.02 0.63 10.50
N ASP A 41 1.54 -0.51 11.00
CA ASP A 41 2.35 -1.72 11.18
C ASP A 41 2.83 -2.31 9.84
N LEU A 42 2.02 -2.17 8.78
CA LEU A 42 2.40 -2.54 7.43
C LEU A 42 3.56 -1.67 6.93
N MET A 43 3.46 -0.34 7.12
CA MET A 43 4.52 0.59 6.70
C MET A 43 5.81 0.40 7.49
N ASP A 44 5.71 0.16 8.80
CA ASP A 44 6.84 -0.17 9.67
C ASP A 44 7.52 -1.49 9.24
N SER A 45 6.73 -2.51 8.90
CA SER A 45 7.25 -3.79 8.41
C SER A 45 8.01 -3.64 7.10
N LEU A 46 7.47 -2.86 6.15
CA LEU A 46 8.16 -2.57 4.89
C LEU A 46 9.44 -1.76 5.12
N TYR A 47 9.41 -0.77 6.00
CA TYR A 47 10.57 0.03 6.34
C TYR A 47 11.71 -0.81 6.94
N LYS A 48 11.38 -1.85 7.70
CA LYS A 48 12.30 -2.84 8.26
C LYS A 48 12.71 -3.94 7.28
N GLY A 49 12.13 -3.97 6.07
CA GLY A 49 12.40 -5.01 5.08
C GLY A 49 11.77 -6.36 5.41
N TYR A 50 10.73 -6.38 6.24
CA TYR A 50 10.05 -7.62 6.60
C TYR A 50 9.07 -8.06 5.51
N PRO A 51 8.86 -9.38 5.34
CA PRO A 51 7.88 -9.86 4.38
C PRO A 51 6.45 -9.50 4.84
N VAL A 52 5.65 -8.98 3.92
CA VAL A 52 4.29 -8.52 4.19
C VAL A 52 3.21 -9.43 3.59
N GLY A 53 3.59 -10.64 3.19
CA GLY A 53 2.72 -11.64 2.59
C GLY A 53 2.58 -11.49 1.08
N TYR A 54 1.64 -12.25 0.49
CA TYR A 54 1.42 -12.32 -0.95
C TYR A 54 0.17 -11.55 -1.36
N ILE A 55 0.17 -11.08 -2.62
CA ILE A 55 -1.02 -10.63 -3.33
C ILE A 55 -1.37 -11.71 -4.35
N ILE A 56 -2.64 -12.07 -4.48
CA ILE A 56 -3.11 -13.06 -5.45
C ILE A 56 -3.96 -12.35 -6.47
N ILE A 57 -3.59 -12.49 -7.74
CA ILE A 57 -4.27 -11.88 -8.86
C ILE A 57 -4.65 -12.93 -9.89
N TRP A 58 -5.73 -12.66 -10.60
CA TRP A 58 -6.22 -13.50 -11.68
C TRP A 58 -6.51 -12.64 -12.92
N LYS A 59 -5.92 -12.98 -14.04
CA LYS A 59 -6.14 -12.31 -15.31
C LYS A 59 -7.19 -13.07 -16.11
N ASN A 60 -8.46 -12.66 -16.00
CA ASN A 60 -9.54 -13.24 -16.78
C ASN A 60 -10.28 -12.13 -17.53
N PRO A 61 -10.37 -12.20 -18.88
CA PRO A 61 -11.04 -11.18 -19.68
C PRO A 61 -12.56 -11.18 -19.54
N ASP A 62 -13.14 -12.28 -19.11
CA ASP A 62 -14.58 -12.53 -19.18
C ASP A 62 -15.33 -12.32 -17.85
N VAL A 63 -14.63 -11.86 -16.80
CA VAL A 63 -15.28 -11.56 -15.51
C VAL A 63 -16.07 -10.27 -15.62
N LYS A 64 -17.37 -10.37 -15.36
CA LYS A 64 -18.25 -9.22 -15.28
C LYS A 64 -18.00 -8.46 -13.98
N LEU A 65 -17.60 -7.21 -14.08
CA LEU A 65 -17.42 -6.32 -12.96
C LEU A 65 -18.76 -5.79 -12.46
N LYS A 66 -18.79 -5.24 -11.26
CA LYS A 66 -20.01 -4.76 -10.59
C LYS A 66 -20.74 -3.63 -11.34
N ASP A 67 -19.99 -2.82 -12.07
CA ASP A 67 -20.50 -1.75 -12.92
C ASP A 67 -21.13 -2.27 -14.23
N GLY A 68 -21.20 -3.59 -14.40
CA GLY A 68 -21.73 -4.25 -15.60
C GLY A 68 -20.74 -4.35 -16.76
N THR A 69 -19.53 -3.78 -16.64
CA THR A 69 -18.46 -3.93 -17.63
C THR A 69 -17.73 -5.26 -17.47
N PHE A 70 -17.03 -5.69 -18.52
CA PHE A 70 -16.15 -6.85 -18.45
C PHE A 70 -14.75 -6.39 -18.00
N SER A 71 -14.01 -7.31 -17.35
CA SER A 71 -12.64 -7.07 -16.86
C SER A 71 -11.66 -6.70 -17.98
N ASN A 72 -11.98 -7.02 -19.24
CA ASN A 72 -11.19 -6.65 -20.44
C ASN A 72 -9.69 -6.95 -20.30
N GLY A 73 -9.36 -8.09 -19.66
CA GLY A 73 -7.97 -8.50 -19.44
C GLY A 73 -7.27 -7.79 -18.27
N LYS A 74 -7.99 -7.04 -17.43
CA LYS A 74 -7.46 -6.53 -16.17
C LYS A 74 -7.11 -7.67 -15.23
N LYS A 75 -6.10 -7.46 -14.40
CA LYS A 75 -5.76 -8.35 -13.30
C LYS A 75 -6.74 -8.10 -12.15
N ILE A 76 -7.47 -9.13 -11.75
CA ILE A 76 -8.44 -9.06 -10.66
C ILE A 76 -7.76 -9.49 -9.37
N VAL A 77 -7.86 -8.70 -8.31
CA VAL A 77 -7.35 -9.08 -6.99
C VAL A 77 -8.25 -10.13 -6.38
N ILE A 78 -7.71 -11.32 -6.12
CA ILE A 78 -8.40 -12.43 -5.44
C ILE A 78 -8.14 -12.34 -3.94
N ASP A 79 -6.88 -12.09 -3.54
CA ASP A 79 -6.51 -11.85 -2.13
C ASP A 79 -5.45 -10.74 -2.03
N GLY A 80 -5.37 -10.12 -0.84
CA GLY A 80 -4.46 -8.99 -0.57
C GLY A 80 -5.06 -7.62 -0.81
N GLN A 81 -6.37 -7.50 -1.08
CA GLN A 81 -7.05 -6.21 -1.33
C GLN A 81 -6.81 -5.20 -0.21
N GLN A 82 -6.98 -5.60 1.05
CA GLN A 82 -6.80 -4.70 2.20
C GLN A 82 -5.37 -4.15 2.25
N ARG A 83 -4.39 -4.99 1.92
CA ARG A 83 -2.96 -4.61 1.85
C ARG A 83 -2.71 -3.62 0.73
N ILE A 84 -3.23 -3.89 -0.46
CA ILE A 84 -3.14 -2.99 -1.60
C ILE A 84 -3.75 -1.63 -1.26
N THR A 85 -4.97 -1.63 -0.70
CA THR A 85 -5.67 -0.40 -0.31
C THR A 85 -4.89 0.38 0.76
N ALA A 86 -4.33 -0.32 1.75
CA ALA A 86 -3.49 0.29 2.79
C ALA A 86 -2.22 0.94 2.22
N LEU A 87 -1.52 0.23 1.32
CA LEU A 87 -0.33 0.76 0.64
C LEU A 87 -0.66 2.00 -0.19
N THR A 88 -1.73 1.93 -0.98
CA THR A 88 -2.16 3.05 -1.81
C THR A 88 -2.51 4.25 -0.93
N ALA A 89 -3.31 4.05 0.12
CA ALA A 89 -3.69 5.14 1.04
C ALA A 89 -2.46 5.78 1.70
N ALA A 90 -1.56 4.97 2.28
CA ALA A 90 -0.40 5.49 3.03
C ALA A 90 0.66 6.15 2.14
N ILE A 91 0.81 5.70 0.88
CA ILE A 91 1.86 6.21 -0.03
C ILE A 91 1.33 7.34 -0.91
N THR A 92 0.10 7.26 -1.39
CA THR A 92 -0.46 8.27 -2.32
C THR A 92 -1.36 9.29 -1.64
N GLY A 93 -1.76 9.08 -0.37
CA GLY A 93 -2.70 9.93 0.35
C GLY A 93 -4.15 9.77 -0.13
N GLN A 94 -4.47 8.75 -0.93
CA GLN A 94 -5.84 8.51 -1.39
C GLN A 94 -6.75 8.10 -0.22
N GLU A 95 -7.96 8.65 -0.22
CA GLU A 95 -8.98 8.26 0.75
C GLU A 95 -9.46 6.83 0.48
N VAL A 96 -9.81 6.14 1.54
CA VAL A 96 -10.39 4.79 1.49
C VAL A 96 -11.89 4.82 1.82
N VAL A 97 -12.65 3.88 1.26
CA VAL A 97 -14.06 3.71 1.60
C VAL A 97 -14.15 2.73 2.78
N ASN A 98 -14.60 3.22 3.93
CA ASN A 98 -14.75 2.43 5.16
C ASN A 98 -16.04 1.57 5.15
N GLN A 99 -16.28 0.85 6.25
CA GLN A 99 -17.46 -0.02 6.42
C GLN A 99 -18.79 0.74 6.38
N GLU A 100 -18.79 2.04 6.66
CA GLU A 100 -19.97 2.91 6.57
C GLU A 100 -20.14 3.54 5.19
N TYR A 101 -19.36 3.08 4.20
CA TYR A 101 -19.31 3.64 2.83
C TYR A 101 -18.90 5.12 2.77
N LYS A 102 -18.19 5.61 3.80
CA LYS A 102 -17.64 6.97 3.83
C LYS A 102 -16.19 6.95 3.35
N LYS A 103 -15.81 7.97 2.61
CA LYS A 103 -14.42 8.23 2.27
C LYS A 103 -13.72 8.83 3.49
N ILE A 104 -12.65 8.19 3.92
CA ILE A 104 -11.84 8.63 5.06
C ILE A 104 -10.36 8.64 4.67
N PRO A 105 -9.59 9.65 5.09
CA PRO A 105 -8.13 9.62 4.95
C PRO A 105 -7.52 8.67 5.99
N ILE A 106 -6.42 8.02 5.60
CA ILE A 106 -5.57 7.28 6.53
C ILE A 106 -4.22 7.95 6.55
N LYS A 107 -3.95 8.71 7.62
CA LYS A 107 -2.71 9.42 7.80
C LYS A 107 -1.79 8.67 8.76
N ILE A 108 -0.61 8.34 8.30
CA ILE A 108 0.45 7.73 9.10
C ILE A 108 1.55 8.78 9.29
N SER A 109 1.85 9.08 10.54
CA SER A 109 2.93 9.99 10.91
C SER A 109 4.24 9.23 11.06
N PHE A 110 5.35 9.92 10.83
CA PHE A 110 6.68 9.34 10.94
C PHE A 110 7.62 10.31 11.65
N ASN A 111 8.31 9.83 12.67
CA ASN A 111 9.40 10.54 13.31
C ASN A 111 10.74 10.10 12.70
N PRO A 112 11.41 10.91 11.89
CA PRO A 112 12.65 10.52 11.22
C PRO A 112 13.85 10.41 12.16
N PHE A 113 13.82 11.03 13.34
CA PHE A 113 14.88 10.92 14.34
C PHE A 113 14.85 9.57 15.06
N ASP A 114 13.66 9.11 15.47
CA ASP A 114 13.45 7.84 16.17
C ASP A 114 13.14 6.68 15.21
N GLU A 115 13.03 6.93 13.92
CA GLU A 115 12.57 5.97 12.87
C GLU A 115 11.24 5.30 13.24
N LYS A 116 10.29 6.06 13.79
CA LYS A 116 9.05 5.54 14.38
C LYS A 116 7.81 5.96 13.62
N PHE A 117 6.97 4.99 13.30
CA PHE A 117 5.64 5.21 12.70
C PHE A 117 4.56 5.28 13.77
N GLU A 118 3.63 6.21 13.61
CA GLU A 118 2.44 6.36 14.47
C GLU A 118 1.20 6.67 13.63
N VAL A 119 0.02 6.34 14.16
CA VAL A 119 -1.22 6.83 13.57
C VAL A 119 -1.35 8.32 13.88
N CYS A 120 -1.54 9.14 12.86
CA CYS A 120 -1.69 10.58 13.01
C CYS A 120 -2.85 10.92 13.97
N ASN A 121 -2.60 11.87 14.86
CA ASN A 121 -3.58 12.38 15.80
C ASN A 121 -3.29 13.85 16.13
N PRO A 122 -4.23 14.59 16.75
CA PRO A 122 -4.06 16.02 17.02
C PRO A 122 -2.87 16.40 17.90
N ALA A 123 -2.32 15.47 18.70
CA ALA A 123 -1.11 15.73 19.49
C ALA A 123 0.13 15.67 18.61
N LEU A 124 0.22 14.66 17.72
CA LEU A 124 1.33 14.51 16.78
C LEU A 124 1.33 15.61 15.72
N GLU A 125 0.18 16.10 15.30
CA GLU A 125 0.08 17.21 14.33
C GLU A 125 0.76 18.51 14.85
N LYS A 126 0.89 18.65 16.16
CA LYS A 126 1.55 19.81 16.82
C LYS A 126 3.00 19.53 17.20
N ASP A 127 3.45 18.30 17.08
CA ASP A 127 4.82 17.92 17.43
C ASP A 127 5.72 18.03 16.21
N SER A 128 6.64 18.99 16.25
CA SER A 128 7.62 19.25 15.19
C SER A 128 8.52 18.07 14.85
N LYS A 129 8.60 17.07 15.72
CA LYS A 129 9.38 15.85 15.49
C LYS A 129 8.71 14.88 14.50
N TYR A 130 7.42 15.06 14.21
CA TYR A 130 6.69 14.17 13.33
C TYR A 130 6.40 14.81 11.98
N ILE A 131 6.61 14.03 10.92
CA ILE A 131 5.97 14.26 9.63
C ILE A 131 4.54 13.73 9.79
N ASN A 132 3.55 14.60 9.66
CA ASN A 132 2.16 14.27 9.98
C ASN A 132 1.54 13.24 9.03
N ASP A 133 1.99 13.23 7.78
CA ASP A 133 1.51 12.33 6.76
C ASP A 133 2.67 11.89 5.86
N ILE A 134 3.03 10.60 5.93
CA ILE A 134 4.13 10.06 5.13
C ILE A 134 3.88 10.14 3.63
N SER A 135 2.62 10.25 3.18
CA SER A 135 2.29 10.38 1.75
C SER A 135 2.96 11.60 1.12
N GLU A 136 3.19 12.66 1.90
CA GLU A 136 3.91 13.85 1.45
C GLU A 136 5.34 13.54 1.04
N VAL A 137 6.02 12.62 1.75
CA VAL A 137 7.41 12.22 1.48
C VAL A 137 7.52 11.48 0.14
N PHE A 138 6.48 10.76 -0.27
CA PHE A 138 6.46 9.99 -1.51
C PHE A 138 6.12 10.83 -2.75
N LYS A 139 5.72 12.10 -2.60
CA LYS A 139 5.47 12.99 -3.72
C LYS A 139 6.74 13.19 -4.56
N PRO A 140 6.62 13.30 -5.90
CA PRO A 140 7.77 13.46 -6.79
C PRO A 140 8.60 14.73 -6.52
N ASP A 141 7.95 15.79 -6.06
CA ASP A 141 8.54 17.10 -5.76
C ASP A 141 9.10 17.21 -4.33
N PHE A 142 8.90 16.18 -3.48
CA PHE A 142 9.43 16.19 -2.12
C PHE A 142 10.96 16.08 -2.11
N ASN A 143 11.61 17.12 -1.63
CA ASN A 143 13.06 17.20 -1.51
C ASN A 143 13.53 16.80 -0.10
N CYS A 144 14.05 15.57 0.03
CA CYS A 144 14.52 15.04 1.32
C CYS A 144 15.60 15.90 1.95
N PHE A 145 16.56 16.41 1.15
CA PHE A 145 17.68 17.20 1.66
C PHE A 145 17.21 18.55 2.23
N ASN A 146 16.38 19.29 1.50
CA ASN A 146 15.84 20.56 1.98
C ASN A 146 14.98 20.37 3.23
N PHE A 147 14.15 19.33 3.25
CA PHE A 147 13.37 19.00 4.44
C PHE A 147 14.26 18.66 5.64
N ALA A 148 15.32 17.86 5.44
CA ALA A 148 16.25 17.47 6.50
C ALA A 148 16.96 18.66 7.13
N ILE A 149 17.33 19.68 6.34
CA ILE A 149 17.93 20.93 6.86
C ILE A 149 16.92 21.67 7.75
N GLN A 150 15.68 21.84 7.28
CA GLN A 150 14.64 22.53 8.04
C GLN A 150 14.31 21.79 9.34
N TYR A 151 14.13 20.47 9.25
CA TYR A 151 13.87 19.60 10.40
C TYR A 151 15.02 19.65 11.42
N GLY A 152 16.27 19.57 10.96
CA GLY A 152 17.46 19.62 11.80
C GLY A 152 17.55 20.92 12.58
N ASN A 153 17.29 22.06 11.93
CA ASN A 153 17.27 23.38 12.56
C ASN A 153 16.15 23.51 13.60
N GLN A 154 15.00 22.88 13.36
CA GLN A 154 13.84 22.98 14.24
C GLN A 154 13.93 22.05 15.45
N ASN A 155 14.59 20.89 15.31
CA ASN A 155 14.60 19.82 16.30
C ASN A 155 16.00 19.50 16.86
N ASP A 156 17.00 20.36 16.61
CA ASP A 156 18.39 20.20 17.05
C ASP A 156 18.96 18.81 16.69
N SER A 157 18.79 18.41 15.43
CA SER A 157 19.23 17.12 14.92
C SER A 157 20.12 17.26 13.68
N ASN A 158 20.96 16.25 13.41
CA ASN A 158 21.87 16.27 12.27
C ASN A 158 21.09 16.10 10.95
N PRO A 159 21.12 17.09 10.02
CA PRO A 159 20.40 16.99 8.76
C PRO A 159 20.82 15.81 7.88
N SER A 160 22.08 15.37 7.97
CA SER A 160 22.56 14.23 7.18
C SER A 160 21.87 12.92 7.60
N ASP A 161 21.71 12.72 8.92
CA ASP A 161 21.04 11.52 9.45
C ASP A 161 19.56 11.53 9.10
N ILE A 162 18.90 12.68 9.24
CA ILE A 162 17.50 12.85 8.85
C ILE A 162 17.31 12.59 7.35
N ASN A 163 18.19 13.12 6.49
CA ASN A 163 18.13 12.86 5.06
C ASN A 163 18.25 11.35 4.74
N ASN A 164 19.19 10.66 5.37
CA ASN A 164 19.37 9.21 5.19
C ASN A 164 18.12 8.43 5.59
N THR A 165 17.50 8.80 6.71
CA THR A 165 16.24 8.20 7.18
C THR A 165 15.09 8.44 6.19
N LEU A 166 14.98 9.64 5.62
CA LEU A 166 13.97 9.94 4.59
C LEU A 166 14.20 9.19 3.29
N VAL A 167 15.46 9.06 2.86
CA VAL A 167 15.83 8.24 1.68
C VAL A 167 15.48 6.76 1.94
N LYS A 168 15.74 6.25 3.13
CA LYS A 168 15.34 4.89 3.53
C LYS A 168 13.80 4.74 3.53
N LEU A 169 13.05 5.75 4.01
CA LEU A 169 11.59 5.76 3.95
C LEU A 169 11.09 5.68 2.50
N LYS A 170 11.63 6.49 1.59
CA LYS A 170 11.33 6.41 0.16
C LYS A 170 11.71 5.06 -0.45
N GLY A 171 12.72 4.40 0.09
CA GLY A 171 13.17 3.07 -0.32
C GLY A 171 12.10 1.98 -0.20
N ILE A 172 11.04 2.20 0.58
CA ILE A 172 9.87 1.30 0.67
C ILE A 172 9.30 1.01 -0.72
N LEU A 173 9.32 1.98 -1.64
CA LEU A 173 8.82 1.81 -3.00
C LEU A 173 9.53 0.70 -3.77
N GLY A 174 10.81 0.47 -3.48
CA GLY A 174 11.62 -0.60 -4.06
C GLY A 174 11.45 -1.97 -3.41
N ASN A 175 10.77 -2.06 -2.27
CA ASN A 175 10.61 -3.33 -1.55
C ASN A 175 9.74 -4.29 -2.36
N SER A 176 10.13 -5.58 -2.34
CA SER A 176 9.46 -6.62 -3.10
C SER A 176 8.28 -7.20 -2.33
N ILE A 177 7.15 -7.35 -3.02
CA ILE A 177 5.98 -8.10 -2.58
C ILE A 177 5.79 -9.29 -3.51
N GLY A 178 5.57 -10.47 -2.95
CA GLY A 178 5.25 -11.66 -3.72
C GLY A 178 3.86 -11.55 -4.35
N VAL A 179 3.77 -11.80 -5.64
CA VAL A 179 2.50 -11.81 -6.38
C VAL A 179 2.31 -13.20 -6.97
N ILE A 180 1.21 -13.84 -6.60
CA ILE A 180 0.75 -15.10 -7.17
C ILE A 180 -0.23 -14.76 -8.29
N GLU A 181 0.15 -15.05 -9.52
CA GLU A 181 -0.71 -14.85 -10.69
C GLU A 181 -1.32 -16.18 -11.10
N LEU A 182 -2.66 -16.28 -10.97
CA LEU A 182 -3.42 -17.45 -11.37
C LEU A 182 -3.51 -17.51 -12.89
N ASN A 183 -3.46 -18.74 -13.43
CA ASN A 183 -3.57 -18.97 -14.87
C ASN A 183 -4.93 -18.47 -15.38
N GLN A 184 -4.92 -17.75 -16.49
CA GLN A 184 -6.10 -17.18 -17.12
C GLN A 184 -7.11 -18.23 -17.60
N GLU A 185 -6.67 -19.47 -17.85
CA GLU A 185 -7.52 -20.59 -18.29
C GLU A 185 -8.29 -21.26 -17.14
N LEU A 186 -8.03 -20.86 -15.88
CA LEU A 186 -8.79 -21.38 -14.75
C LEU A 186 -10.22 -20.85 -14.81
N ASP A 187 -11.18 -21.74 -14.53
CA ASP A 187 -12.58 -21.36 -14.37
C ASP A 187 -12.83 -20.68 -13.01
N ILE A 188 -13.97 -20.01 -12.92
CA ILE A 188 -14.36 -19.25 -11.73
C ILE A 188 -14.56 -20.16 -10.50
N GLU A 189 -14.98 -21.42 -10.69
CA GLU A 189 -15.17 -22.37 -9.59
C GLU A 189 -13.84 -22.72 -8.97
N THR A 190 -12.84 -23.09 -9.78
CA THR A 190 -11.47 -23.36 -9.32
C THR A 190 -10.86 -22.14 -8.60
N VAL A 191 -11.06 -20.92 -9.12
CA VAL A 191 -10.55 -19.71 -8.49
C VAL A 191 -11.25 -19.45 -7.15
N THR A 192 -12.56 -19.72 -7.07
CA THR A 192 -13.33 -19.62 -5.83
C THR A 192 -12.84 -20.62 -4.79
N ASP A 193 -12.57 -21.85 -5.17
CA ASP A 193 -12.02 -22.88 -4.28
C ASP A 193 -10.66 -22.48 -3.72
N ILE A 194 -9.77 -21.94 -4.57
CA ILE A 194 -8.48 -21.40 -4.14
C ILE A 194 -8.69 -20.28 -3.09
N PHE A 195 -9.63 -19.37 -3.33
CA PHE A 195 -9.93 -18.28 -2.41
C PHE A 195 -10.48 -18.79 -1.07
N MET A 196 -11.39 -19.77 -1.10
CA MET A 196 -11.96 -20.36 0.13
C MET A 196 -10.91 -21.03 1.01
N VAL A 197 -9.93 -21.72 0.41
CA VAL A 197 -8.80 -22.34 1.16
C VAL A 197 -7.92 -21.29 1.83
N LEU A 198 -7.80 -20.10 1.25
CA LEU A 198 -6.98 -19.01 1.81
C LEU A 198 -7.65 -18.27 2.99
N LEU A 199 -8.96 -18.43 3.15
CA LEU A 199 -9.74 -17.82 4.24
C LEU A 199 -9.83 -18.71 5.50
N THR A 200 -9.42 -19.99 5.39
CA THR A 200 -9.37 -20.94 6.51
C THR A 200 -8.02 -20.95 7.21
#